data_69de21253dd3fb58633aefb89e0fa941
#
_entry.id   69de21253dd3fb58633aefb89e0fa941
#
_cell.length_a   1.000
_cell.length_b   1.000
_cell.length_c   1.000
_cell.angle_alpha   90.00
_cell.angle_beta   90.00
_cell.angle_gamma   90.00
#
_symmetry.space_group_name_H-M   'P 1'
#
loop_
_entity.id
_entity.type
_entity.pdbx_description
1 polymer ?
#
loop_
_entity_poly.entity_id
_entity_poly.type
_entity_poly.pdbx_seq_one_letter_code
_entity_poly.pdbx_strand_id
1 'polypeptide(L)'
;LYENLVQELLWEWETVHRTYDEKDSAALPAGVNEGAAEEERALADILRAARPDLSRSHLEQALSQLAYAVHTGGDEPVEIERATLEFWLRKVLPHKADDPAATAAAAGLATTIVNFIGRRTGLLVEVDVEDGAASQRFTFTHRTFQEYLAARWMATGGLGVRQKKIQEKLDDVNWREAIFLALGCLVSSVNEAYDDALVIVERCLRTSPQHERELARQLLVSEAFVRQFTPVKLALATDAGADSAVVALVAERLREVMQKRTLAPAQRLEAGLLLDDLRSQHGLTPEGLDDFLPVPGAGFAIGKYPVTNAQFRCFVDTGGYGEKEGRRPAWWSEAGWRWRQQEDWTEPRYWDNPQFNRDSQPVVGVSWHEAEAYCAWLNLTLEGQQHKPQGMEAHLATQEQWMLAAHNGRPAPAKEEDYPWRGPFDLALANTKESNFGQTTPVDMYPDGATPAGVYDLAGNVWEWTADAYNKERTRFWVKGGSWYDDAGMAQASAAGYWYLDWFRFVDLGFRLVCVPVSHG
;
A
#
# COMPACT_ATOMS: atom_id res chain seq x y z
N LEU A 1 4.73 13.90 11.91
CA LEU A 1 4.26 15.24 11.55
C LEU A 1 3.14 15.72 12.47
N TYR A 2 2.03 14.95 12.58
CA TYR A 2 0.86 15.32 13.40
C TYR A 2 1.17 15.38 14.89
N GLU A 3 2.01 14.49 15.39
CA GLU A 3 2.46 14.52 16.78
C GLU A 3 3.15 15.84 17.10
N ASN A 4 4.10 16.28 16.27
CA ASN A 4 4.80 17.53 16.46
C ASN A 4 3.84 18.73 16.38
N LEU A 5 2.91 18.71 15.43
CA LEU A 5 1.97 19.80 15.22
C LEU A 5 0.97 19.93 16.39
N VAL A 6 0.39 18.82 16.85
CA VAL A 6 -0.45 18.80 18.07
C VAL A 6 0.37 19.19 19.29
N GLN A 7 1.63 18.76 19.33
CA GLN A 7 2.58 19.12 20.37
C GLN A 7 2.88 20.62 20.37
N GLU A 8 3.09 21.25 19.21
CA GLU A 8 3.29 22.70 19.09
C GLU A 8 2.04 23.49 19.50
N LEU A 9 0.85 23.06 19.04
CA LEU A 9 -0.41 23.70 19.41
C LEU A 9 -0.72 23.60 20.92
N LEU A 10 -0.28 22.52 21.56
CA LEU A 10 -0.38 22.36 23.01
C LEU A 10 0.81 23.00 23.75
N TRP A 11 1.93 23.30 23.07
CA TRP A 11 3.09 23.98 23.65
C TRP A 11 2.82 25.44 24.00
N GLU A 12 2.00 26.13 23.24
CA GLU A 12 1.55 27.48 23.61
C GLU A 12 0.92 27.50 24.99
N TRP A 13 0.20 26.42 25.36
CA TRP A 13 -0.29 26.19 26.70
C TRP A 13 0.83 26.14 27.78
N GLU A 14 1.92 25.39 27.54
CA GLU A 14 3.02 25.30 28.50
C GLU A 14 3.83 26.61 28.57
N THR A 15 3.95 27.34 27.47
CA THR A 15 4.66 28.62 27.45
C THR A 15 3.91 29.68 28.24
N VAL A 16 2.59 29.75 28.11
CA VAL A 16 1.75 30.59 28.95
C VAL A 16 1.89 30.20 30.43
N HIS A 17 1.97 28.89 30.71
CA HIS A 17 2.12 28.41 32.10
C HIS A 17 3.51 28.71 32.71
N ARG A 18 4.61 28.62 31.93
CA ARG A 18 5.99 28.86 32.38
C ARG A 18 6.36 30.34 32.46
N THR A 19 5.87 31.18 31.55
CA THR A 19 6.22 32.62 31.52
C THR A 19 5.67 33.34 32.75
N TYR A 20 4.67 32.78 33.44
CA TYR A 20 4.12 33.32 34.69
C TYR A 20 4.72 32.70 35.96
N ASP A 21 5.58 31.67 35.84
CA ASP A 21 6.31 31.09 37.01
C ASP A 21 7.61 31.84 37.36
N GLU A 22 8.18 32.58 36.41
CA GLU A 22 9.33 33.42 36.70
C GLU A 22 8.86 34.82 37.15
N LYS A 23 9.16 35.12 38.39
CA LYS A 23 8.98 36.44 39.00
C LYS A 23 9.89 37.47 38.31
N ASP A 24 9.53 37.91 37.14
CA ASP A 24 10.10 39.12 36.58
C ASP A 24 9.02 39.98 35.94
N SER A 25 8.77 41.11 36.59
CA SER A 25 7.94 42.21 36.15
C SER A 25 8.64 42.98 35.00
N ALA A 26 9.02 42.31 33.93
CA ALA A 26 9.59 42.96 32.77
C ALA A 26 8.54 43.02 31.65
N ALA A 27 8.39 44.18 31.10
CA ALA A 27 7.46 44.69 30.11
C ALA A 27 6.94 43.69 29.06
N LEU A 28 5.63 43.67 28.89
CA LEU A 28 4.91 43.02 27.75
C LEU A 28 5.50 43.48 26.42
N PRO A 29 5.63 42.57 25.43
CA PRO A 29 5.99 42.96 24.05
C PRO A 29 4.98 43.98 23.53
N ALA A 30 5.47 45.03 22.89
CA ALA A 30 4.65 46.09 22.32
C ALA A 30 3.71 45.50 21.26
N GLY A 31 2.39 45.54 21.49
CA GLY A 31 1.34 45.13 20.57
C GLY A 31 0.27 44.19 21.14
N VAL A 32 0.37 43.74 22.38
CA VAL A 32 -0.67 42.93 23.04
C VAL A 32 -1.73 43.82 23.66
N ASN A 33 -3.00 43.53 23.37
CA ASN A 33 -4.16 44.25 23.91
C ASN A 33 -4.25 44.03 25.42
N GLU A 34 -4.28 45.11 26.24
CA GLU A 34 -4.25 45.02 27.72
C GLU A 34 -5.34 44.10 28.29
N GLY A 35 -6.53 44.07 27.67
CA GLY A 35 -7.61 43.18 28.08
C GLY A 35 -7.33 41.68 27.86
N ALA A 36 -6.59 41.34 26.80
CA ALA A 36 -6.19 39.96 26.53
C ALA A 36 -5.11 39.46 27.50
N ALA A 37 -4.22 40.35 27.94
CA ALA A 37 -3.20 40.07 28.96
C ALA A 37 -3.78 39.85 30.36
N GLU A 38 -4.87 40.53 30.68
CA GLU A 38 -5.57 40.39 31.96
C GLU A 38 -6.38 39.06 32.03
N GLU A 39 -7.02 38.66 30.93
CA GLU A 39 -7.65 37.34 30.80
C GLU A 39 -6.63 36.20 30.85
N GLU A 40 -5.46 36.35 30.28
CA GLU A 40 -4.36 35.37 30.32
C GLU A 40 -3.80 35.19 31.74
N ARG A 41 -3.62 36.30 32.46
CA ARG A 41 -3.21 36.24 33.88
C ARG A 41 -4.26 35.54 34.74
N ALA A 42 -5.54 35.84 34.55
CA ALA A 42 -6.63 35.19 35.26
C ALA A 42 -6.68 33.69 34.97
N LEU A 43 -6.44 33.26 33.73
CA LEU A 43 -6.35 31.85 33.33
C LEU A 43 -5.18 31.15 34.02
N ALA A 44 -3.98 31.73 33.98
CA ALA A 44 -2.79 31.19 34.62
C ALA A 44 -2.99 31.08 36.16
N ASP A 45 -3.61 32.08 36.79
CA ASP A 45 -3.88 32.09 38.22
C ASP A 45 -4.94 31.05 38.61
N ILE A 46 -5.98 30.86 37.79
CA ILE A 46 -6.99 29.82 38.00
C ILE A 46 -6.36 28.41 37.84
N LEU A 47 -5.50 28.21 36.84
CA LEU A 47 -4.82 26.94 36.63
C LEU A 47 -3.83 26.61 37.76
N ARG A 48 -3.09 27.63 38.30
CA ARG A 48 -2.20 27.48 39.46
C ARG A 48 -2.94 27.20 40.74
N ALA A 49 -4.06 27.89 40.97
CA ALA A 49 -4.88 27.70 42.14
C ALA A 49 -5.63 26.37 42.14
N ALA A 50 -6.02 25.90 40.92
CA ALA A 50 -6.76 24.66 40.78
C ALA A 50 -5.90 23.42 40.99
N ARG A 51 -4.62 23.40 40.47
CA ARG A 51 -3.64 22.31 40.71
C ARG A 51 -2.24 22.56 40.10
N PRO A 52 -1.17 22.34 40.89
CA PRO A 52 0.20 22.22 40.36
C PRO A 52 0.43 20.95 39.51
N ASP A 53 -0.48 19.98 39.52
CA ASP A 53 -0.32 18.65 38.87
C ASP A 53 -0.99 18.55 37.50
N LEU A 54 -1.70 19.58 37.01
CA LEU A 54 -2.33 19.56 35.69
C LEU A 54 -1.26 19.64 34.63
N SER A 55 -0.88 18.49 34.09
CA SER A 55 0.11 18.39 33.01
C SER A 55 -0.57 18.41 31.64
N ARG A 56 0.20 18.77 30.63
CA ARG A 56 -0.16 18.68 29.21
C ARG A 56 -0.73 17.31 28.85
N SER A 57 -0.21 16.23 29.44
CA SER A 57 -0.69 14.87 29.17
C SER A 57 -2.15 14.66 29.57
N HIS A 58 -2.65 15.35 30.62
CA HIS A 58 -4.06 15.28 30.99
C HIS A 58 -4.96 15.97 29.96
N LEU A 59 -4.54 17.11 29.42
CA LEU A 59 -5.29 17.81 28.38
C LEU A 59 -5.31 16.99 27.07
N GLU A 60 -4.16 16.46 26.65
CA GLU A 60 -4.05 15.58 25.50
C GLU A 60 -4.93 14.34 25.67
N GLN A 61 -4.95 13.74 26.86
CA GLN A 61 -5.81 12.59 27.17
C GLN A 61 -7.29 12.94 27.07
N ALA A 62 -7.71 14.11 27.60
CA ALA A 62 -9.10 14.56 27.52
C ALA A 62 -9.56 14.80 26.09
N LEU A 63 -8.72 15.49 25.29
CA LEU A 63 -8.99 15.76 23.88
C LEU A 63 -8.99 14.47 23.04
N SER A 64 -8.13 13.52 23.38
CA SER A 64 -8.09 12.20 22.71
C SER A 64 -9.34 11.38 23.01
N GLN A 65 -9.84 11.38 24.24
CA GLN A 65 -11.10 10.74 24.59
C GLN A 65 -12.30 11.41 23.91
N LEU A 66 -12.34 12.72 23.89
CA LEU A 66 -13.36 13.49 23.20
C LEU A 66 -13.36 13.16 21.71
N ALA A 67 -12.20 13.26 21.05
CA ALA A 67 -12.07 12.98 19.63
C ALA A 67 -12.58 11.59 19.29
N TYR A 68 -12.22 10.57 20.07
CA TYR A 68 -12.71 9.20 19.91
C TYR A 68 -14.22 9.09 20.09
N ALA A 69 -14.80 9.79 21.09
CA ALA A 69 -16.23 9.72 21.38
C ALA A 69 -17.11 10.41 20.34
N VAL A 70 -16.61 11.49 19.72
CA VAL A 70 -17.36 12.28 18.73
C VAL A 70 -17.02 11.93 17.29
N HIS A 71 -16.04 11.04 17.06
CA HIS A 71 -15.67 10.60 15.71
C HIS A 71 -16.77 9.68 15.15
N THR A 72 -17.69 10.26 14.39
CA THR A 72 -18.83 9.55 13.79
C THR A 72 -18.58 9.09 12.37
N GLY A 73 -17.50 9.56 11.75
CA GLY A 73 -17.15 9.30 10.37
C GLY A 73 -18.16 9.94 9.39
N GLY A 74 -17.64 10.68 8.46
CA GLY A 74 -18.35 11.45 7.45
C GLY A 74 -17.44 12.59 7.01
N ASP A 75 -17.67 13.16 5.85
CA ASP A 75 -16.84 14.27 5.33
C ASP A 75 -17.21 15.61 5.99
N GLU A 76 -18.33 15.67 6.70
CA GLU A 76 -18.75 16.88 7.39
C GLU A 76 -18.07 17.04 8.75
N PRO A 77 -17.65 18.26 9.11
CA PRO A 77 -17.11 18.56 10.42
C PRO A 77 -18.13 18.22 11.53
N VAL A 78 -17.68 17.50 12.55
CA VAL A 78 -18.53 17.18 13.70
C VAL A 78 -18.64 18.40 14.61
N GLU A 79 -19.86 18.91 14.75
CA GLU A 79 -20.15 19.96 15.72
C GLU A 79 -20.28 19.40 17.14
N ILE A 80 -19.52 19.96 18.05
CA ILE A 80 -19.42 19.53 19.45
C ILE A 80 -20.03 20.60 20.33
N GLU A 81 -21.09 20.27 21.03
CA GLU A 81 -21.67 21.19 22.03
C GLU A 81 -20.68 21.46 23.15
N ARG A 82 -20.65 22.71 23.63
CA ARG A 82 -19.82 23.14 24.77
C ARG A 82 -19.96 22.22 25.96
N ALA A 83 -21.19 21.84 26.31
CA ALA A 83 -21.47 20.95 27.43
C ALA A 83 -20.79 19.58 27.32
N THR A 84 -20.67 19.06 26.08
CA THR A 84 -19.97 17.80 25.75
C THR A 84 -18.47 17.95 25.97
N LEU A 85 -17.88 19.06 25.52
CA LEU A 85 -16.46 19.39 25.74
C LEU A 85 -16.15 19.46 27.25
N GLU A 86 -16.94 20.22 27.99
CA GLU A 86 -16.78 20.36 29.45
C GLU A 86 -16.95 19.03 30.17
N PHE A 87 -17.90 18.19 29.75
CA PHE A 87 -18.10 16.85 30.32
C PHE A 87 -16.87 15.97 30.21
N TRP A 88 -16.23 15.91 29.00
CA TRP A 88 -15.05 15.09 28.80
C TRP A 88 -13.83 15.63 29.54
N LEU A 89 -13.66 16.94 29.59
CA LEU A 89 -12.60 17.56 30.38
C LEU A 89 -12.75 17.24 31.86
N ARG A 90 -13.98 17.32 32.44
CA ARG A 90 -14.24 16.97 33.84
C ARG A 90 -13.90 15.53 34.17
N LYS A 91 -14.07 14.59 33.25
CA LYS A 91 -13.72 13.18 33.47
C LYS A 91 -12.22 12.94 33.71
N VAL A 92 -11.38 13.75 33.08
CA VAL A 92 -9.92 13.62 33.15
C VAL A 92 -9.34 14.53 34.23
N LEU A 93 -10.02 15.64 34.52
CA LEU A 93 -9.62 16.53 35.60
C LEU A 93 -9.75 15.80 36.94
N PRO A 94 -8.68 15.73 37.73
CA PRO A 94 -8.73 15.02 39.00
C PRO A 94 -9.69 15.72 39.97
N HIS A 95 -10.74 15.03 40.37
CA HIS A 95 -11.66 15.49 41.41
C HIS A 95 -12.01 14.32 42.36
N LYS A 96 -12.27 14.62 43.61
CA LYS A 96 -12.86 13.64 44.52
C LYS A 96 -14.38 13.72 44.35
N ALA A 97 -14.97 12.63 43.87
CA ALA A 97 -16.41 12.58 43.58
C ALA A 97 -17.31 12.93 44.79
N ASP A 98 -16.80 12.73 46.01
CA ASP A 98 -17.51 12.97 47.26
C ASP A 98 -17.30 14.38 47.83
N ASP A 99 -16.54 15.26 47.13
CA ASP A 99 -16.31 16.65 47.57
C ASP A 99 -17.00 17.63 46.60
N PRO A 100 -18.11 18.28 47.03
CA PRO A 100 -18.85 19.24 46.23
C PRO A 100 -18.02 20.46 45.80
N ALA A 101 -17.09 20.92 46.67
CA ALA A 101 -16.22 22.05 46.35
C ALA A 101 -15.19 21.70 45.28
N ALA A 102 -14.59 20.51 45.36
CA ALA A 102 -13.69 20.00 44.35
C ALA A 102 -14.39 19.79 43.00
N THR A 103 -15.64 19.32 43.02
CA THR A 103 -16.47 19.15 41.82
C THR A 103 -16.78 20.49 41.13
N ALA A 104 -17.16 21.52 41.93
CA ALA A 104 -17.41 22.87 41.42
C ALA A 104 -16.14 23.53 40.85
N ALA A 105 -14.99 23.34 41.49
CA ALA A 105 -13.69 23.81 41.00
C ALA A 105 -13.31 23.15 39.68
N ALA A 106 -13.50 21.83 39.56
CA ALA A 106 -13.27 21.11 38.30
C ALA A 106 -14.20 21.57 37.16
N ALA A 107 -15.44 21.94 37.48
CA ALA A 107 -16.36 22.51 36.49
C ALA A 107 -15.90 23.88 35.99
N GLY A 108 -15.51 24.79 36.92
CA GLY A 108 -14.95 26.10 36.52
C GLY A 108 -13.67 25.98 35.69
N LEU A 109 -12.81 25.03 36.05
CA LEU A 109 -11.59 24.75 35.32
C LEU A 109 -11.90 24.21 33.90
N ALA A 110 -12.86 23.29 33.73
CA ALA A 110 -13.27 22.80 32.43
C ALA A 110 -13.78 23.93 31.52
N THR A 111 -14.61 24.81 32.04
CA THR A 111 -15.10 25.99 31.33
C THR A 111 -13.95 26.90 30.87
N THR A 112 -12.96 27.14 31.73
CA THR A 112 -11.78 27.96 31.42
C THR A 112 -10.92 27.32 30.34
N ILE A 113 -10.70 25.99 30.39
CA ILE A 113 -9.96 25.23 29.38
C ILE A 113 -10.68 25.29 28.03
N VAL A 114 -11.99 25.14 27.98
CA VAL A 114 -12.77 25.24 26.74
C VAL A 114 -12.59 26.61 26.08
N ASN A 115 -12.67 27.68 26.85
CA ASN A 115 -12.46 29.04 26.37
C ASN A 115 -11.04 29.24 25.81
N PHE A 116 -10.03 28.66 26.45
CA PHE A 116 -8.64 28.71 26.00
C PHE A 116 -8.45 27.92 24.68
N ILE A 117 -8.92 26.68 24.62
CA ILE A 117 -8.78 25.82 23.45
C ILE A 117 -9.47 26.46 22.24
N GLY A 118 -10.69 26.94 22.38
CA GLY A 118 -11.47 27.55 21.30
C GLY A 118 -10.88 28.86 20.78
N ARG A 119 -10.11 29.61 21.56
CA ARG A 119 -9.58 30.91 21.16
C ARG A 119 -8.10 30.91 20.77
N ARG A 120 -7.31 29.97 21.29
CA ARG A 120 -5.84 30.07 21.24
C ARG A 120 -5.12 28.90 20.60
N THR A 121 -5.63 27.66 20.71
CA THR A 121 -4.86 26.50 20.25
C THR A 121 -5.00 26.21 18.75
N GLY A 122 -6.02 26.76 18.09
CA GLY A 122 -6.32 26.41 16.70
C GLY A 122 -6.69 24.93 16.46
N LEU A 123 -6.87 24.14 17.52
CA LEU A 123 -7.33 22.74 17.42
C LEU A 123 -8.84 22.65 17.27
N LEU A 124 -9.55 23.51 17.99
CA LEU A 124 -11.00 23.64 17.92
C LEU A 124 -11.34 25.09 17.58
N VAL A 125 -12.33 25.26 16.73
CA VAL A 125 -12.89 26.58 16.38
C VAL A 125 -14.35 26.61 16.77
N GLU A 126 -14.80 27.77 17.25
CA GLU A 126 -16.21 28.04 17.52
C GLU A 126 -16.97 28.17 16.21
N VAL A 127 -18.10 27.48 16.09
CA VAL A 127 -19.00 27.57 14.95
C VAL A 127 -20.00 28.68 15.22
N ASP A 128 -20.11 29.67 14.33
CA ASP A 128 -21.10 30.73 14.43
C ASP A 128 -22.51 30.15 14.36
N VAL A 129 -23.27 30.31 15.42
CA VAL A 129 -24.69 29.94 15.50
C VAL A 129 -25.54 31.21 15.47
N GLU A 130 -26.45 31.32 14.53
CA GLU A 130 -27.32 32.50 14.34
C GLU A 130 -28.27 32.79 15.55
N ASP A 131 -28.39 31.90 16.52
CA ASP A 131 -29.27 32.04 17.70
C ASP A 131 -28.53 31.93 19.03
N GLY A 132 -28.35 33.05 19.69
CA GLY A 132 -28.18 33.30 21.11
C GLY A 132 -27.27 32.36 21.95
N ALA A 133 -26.58 32.91 22.91
CA ALA A 133 -25.53 32.37 23.79
C ALA A 133 -25.75 30.99 24.49
N ALA A 134 -26.84 30.29 24.26
CA ALA A 134 -27.13 28.99 24.88
C ALA A 134 -26.55 27.78 24.13
N SER A 135 -26.03 27.94 22.90
CA SER A 135 -25.59 26.81 22.05
C SER A 135 -24.23 27.02 21.40
N GLN A 136 -23.20 27.45 22.16
CA GLN A 136 -21.84 27.45 21.62
C GLN A 136 -21.46 26.06 21.16
N ARG A 137 -21.07 25.92 19.90
CA ARG A 137 -20.59 24.69 19.26
C ARG A 137 -19.17 24.88 18.81
N PHE A 138 -18.43 23.81 18.83
CA PHE A 138 -17.03 23.75 18.39
C PHE A 138 -16.86 22.66 17.35
N THR A 139 -15.87 22.81 16.49
CA THR A 139 -15.44 21.76 15.58
C THR A 139 -13.92 21.68 15.56
N PHE A 140 -13.37 20.50 15.23
CA PHE A 140 -11.94 20.38 14.96
C PHE A 140 -11.58 21.16 13.70
N THR A 141 -10.52 21.96 13.77
CA THR A 141 -10.05 22.77 12.63
C THR A 141 -9.75 21.92 11.39
N HIS A 142 -9.22 20.72 11.62
CA HIS A 142 -8.97 19.72 10.59
C HIS A 142 -9.36 18.33 11.08
N ARG A 143 -10.00 17.56 10.23
CA ARG A 143 -10.37 16.17 10.50
C ARG A 143 -9.17 15.32 10.91
N THR A 144 -8.01 15.52 10.32
CA THR A 144 -6.78 14.80 10.65
C THR A 144 -6.32 14.98 12.10
N PHE A 145 -6.60 16.12 12.74
CA PHE A 145 -6.34 16.28 14.17
C PHE A 145 -7.29 15.43 15.03
N GLN A 146 -8.56 15.39 14.65
CA GLN A 146 -9.55 14.54 15.29
C GLN A 146 -9.16 13.06 15.16
N GLU A 147 -8.78 12.62 13.96
CA GLU A 147 -8.35 11.24 13.69
C GLU A 147 -7.08 10.88 14.47
N TYR A 148 -6.10 11.78 14.52
CA TYR A 148 -4.88 11.58 15.31
C TYR A 148 -5.16 11.49 16.81
N LEU A 149 -5.98 12.37 17.37
CA LEU A 149 -6.34 12.34 18.79
C LEU A 149 -7.16 11.10 19.14
N ALA A 150 -8.10 10.70 18.27
CA ALA A 150 -8.84 9.45 18.41
C ALA A 150 -7.90 8.22 18.39
N ALA A 151 -6.93 8.22 17.49
CA ALA A 151 -5.89 7.20 17.39
C ALA A 151 -5.03 7.12 18.67
N ARG A 152 -4.63 8.27 19.20
CA ARG A 152 -3.90 8.35 20.49
C ARG A 152 -4.69 7.69 21.62
N TRP A 153 -6.01 7.94 21.69
CA TRP A 153 -6.86 7.25 22.64
C TRP A 153 -6.94 5.75 22.42
N MET A 154 -7.04 5.30 21.17
CA MET A 154 -7.03 3.87 20.84
C MET A 154 -5.72 3.19 21.29
N ALA A 155 -4.60 3.88 21.21
CA ALA A 155 -3.29 3.40 21.61
C ALA A 155 -3.06 3.39 23.15
N THR A 156 -3.99 3.90 23.98
CA THR A 156 -3.84 3.93 25.45
C THR A 156 -4.41 2.70 26.14
N GLY A 157 -3.81 2.35 27.30
CA GLY A 157 -4.22 1.22 28.14
C GLY A 157 -3.36 -0.02 27.88
N GLY A 158 -3.67 -1.15 28.53
CA GLY A 158 -2.99 -2.41 28.27
C GLY A 158 -3.48 -3.09 26.99
N LEU A 159 -2.75 -4.12 26.53
CA LEU A 159 -2.98 -4.85 25.27
C LEU A 159 -4.47 -5.18 25.00
N GLY A 160 -5.17 -5.76 25.98
CA GLY A 160 -6.58 -6.15 25.78
C GLY A 160 -7.52 -4.93 25.55
N VAL A 161 -7.23 -3.79 26.17
CA VAL A 161 -8.00 -2.54 25.99
C VAL A 161 -7.72 -1.94 24.60
N ARG A 162 -6.46 -1.85 24.20
CA ARG A 162 -6.03 -1.39 22.88
C ARG A 162 -6.65 -2.23 21.77
N GLN A 163 -6.52 -3.55 21.88
CA GLN A 163 -7.10 -4.50 20.93
C GLN A 163 -8.62 -4.31 20.79
N LYS A 164 -9.34 -4.22 21.89
CA LYS A 164 -10.80 -4.03 21.88
C LYS A 164 -11.20 -2.74 21.17
N LYS A 165 -10.54 -1.62 21.49
CA LYS A 165 -10.83 -0.31 20.87
C LYS A 165 -10.62 -0.35 19.35
N ILE A 166 -9.56 -1.01 18.87
CA ILE A 166 -9.27 -1.14 17.44
C ILE A 166 -10.30 -2.08 16.78
N GLN A 167 -10.54 -3.26 17.35
CA GLN A 167 -11.46 -4.25 16.78
C GLN A 167 -12.90 -3.75 16.64
N GLU A 168 -13.40 -2.97 17.59
CA GLU A 168 -14.75 -2.38 17.55
C GLU A 168 -14.94 -1.41 16.36
N LYS A 169 -13.85 -0.91 15.77
CA LYS A 169 -13.87 0.10 14.71
C LYS A 169 -13.50 -0.43 13.33
N LEU A 170 -13.04 -1.68 13.21
CA LEU A 170 -12.62 -2.27 11.94
C LEU A 170 -13.71 -2.35 10.86
N ASP A 171 -14.97 -2.29 11.24
CA ASP A 171 -16.10 -2.36 10.31
C ASP A 171 -16.56 -1.01 9.78
N ASP A 172 -16.04 0.05 10.33
CA ASP A 172 -16.42 1.40 9.96
C ASP A 172 -15.30 2.04 9.13
N VAL A 173 -15.54 2.16 7.83
CA VAL A 173 -14.58 2.74 6.85
C VAL A 173 -14.09 4.13 7.28
N ASN A 174 -14.87 4.86 8.03
CA ASN A 174 -14.52 6.21 8.48
C ASN A 174 -13.44 6.22 9.58
N TRP A 175 -13.15 5.05 10.16
CA TRP A 175 -12.09 4.88 11.16
C TRP A 175 -10.75 4.43 10.56
N ARG A 176 -10.68 4.26 9.23
CA ARG A 176 -9.48 3.78 8.53
C ARG A 176 -8.23 4.55 8.95
N GLU A 177 -8.25 5.88 8.82
CA GLU A 177 -7.09 6.72 9.16
C GLU A 177 -6.76 6.70 10.67
N ALA A 178 -7.77 6.71 11.53
CA ALA A 178 -7.56 6.61 12.97
C ALA A 178 -6.94 5.26 13.38
N ILE A 179 -7.31 4.16 12.71
CA ILE A 179 -6.72 2.83 12.93
C ILE A 179 -5.25 2.81 12.49
N PHE A 180 -4.93 3.37 11.31
CA PHE A 180 -3.55 3.48 10.83
C PHE A 180 -2.68 4.29 11.79
N LEU A 181 -3.17 5.44 12.21
CA LEU A 181 -2.49 6.30 13.15
C LEU A 181 -2.34 5.65 14.53
N ALA A 182 -3.33 4.85 14.99
CA ALA A 182 -3.26 4.14 16.26
C ALA A 182 -2.15 3.09 16.26
N LEU A 183 -2.07 2.28 15.23
CA LEU A 183 -0.97 1.32 15.06
C LEU A 183 0.38 2.06 14.90
N GLY A 184 0.41 3.16 14.16
CA GLY A 184 1.60 4.02 14.05
C GLY A 184 2.06 4.60 15.39
N CYS A 185 1.15 5.02 16.27
CA CYS A 185 1.46 5.47 17.62
C CYS A 185 2.09 4.36 18.47
N LEU A 186 1.58 3.13 18.37
CA LEU A 186 2.14 1.97 19.08
C LEU A 186 3.54 1.61 18.57
N VAL A 187 3.71 1.62 17.25
CA VAL A 187 5.00 1.30 16.59
C VAL A 187 6.07 2.37 16.85
N SER A 188 5.68 3.63 17.03
CA SER A 188 6.61 4.73 17.32
C SER A 188 7.03 4.79 18.79
N SER A 189 6.37 4.08 19.68
CA SER A 189 6.72 4.01 21.10
C SER A 189 7.88 3.04 21.29
N VAL A 190 9.01 3.53 21.83
CA VAL A 190 10.29 2.79 21.95
C VAL A 190 10.25 1.62 22.96
N ASN A 191 9.08 1.20 23.46
CA ASN A 191 8.92 0.20 24.52
C ASN A 191 7.84 -0.83 24.17
N GLU A 192 7.43 -1.65 25.14
CA GLU A 192 6.44 -2.74 25.11
C GLU A 192 5.20 -2.56 24.21
N ALA A 193 4.89 -1.32 23.80
CA ALA A 193 3.77 -1.01 22.92
C ALA A 193 3.95 -1.50 21.48
N TYR A 194 5.20 -1.68 21.03
CA TYR A 194 5.50 -2.25 19.71
C TYR A 194 5.07 -3.72 19.63
N ASP A 195 5.43 -4.52 20.63
CA ASP A 195 5.06 -5.92 20.69
C ASP A 195 3.53 -6.08 20.77
N ASP A 196 2.85 -5.19 21.52
CA ASP A 196 1.40 -5.12 21.56
C ASP A 196 0.79 -4.88 20.16
N ALA A 197 1.40 -4.00 19.35
CA ALA A 197 0.91 -3.72 18.00
C ALA A 197 1.03 -4.96 17.09
N LEU A 198 2.13 -5.70 17.15
CA LEU A 198 2.29 -6.97 16.43
C LEU A 198 1.24 -8.00 16.86
N VAL A 199 1.03 -8.15 18.16
CA VAL A 199 0.02 -9.08 18.71
C VAL A 199 -1.39 -8.68 18.27
N ILE A 200 -1.71 -7.38 18.21
CA ILE A 200 -3.01 -6.90 17.75
C ILE A 200 -3.20 -7.25 16.26
N VAL A 201 -2.21 -6.97 15.41
CA VAL A 201 -2.24 -7.31 13.97
C VAL A 201 -2.43 -8.82 13.81
N GLU A 202 -1.60 -9.62 14.46
CA GLU A 202 -1.68 -11.08 14.40
C GLU A 202 -3.07 -11.59 14.78
N ARG A 203 -3.63 -11.13 15.90
CA ARG A 203 -4.95 -11.56 16.36
C ARG A 203 -6.09 -11.15 15.43
N CYS A 204 -5.98 -9.98 14.79
CA CYS A 204 -6.96 -9.54 13.79
C CYS A 204 -6.91 -10.38 12.51
N LEU A 205 -5.74 -10.94 12.16
CA LEU A 205 -5.52 -11.69 10.91
C LEU A 205 -5.55 -13.21 11.08
N ARG A 206 -5.47 -13.75 12.30
CA ARG A 206 -5.33 -15.19 12.56
C ARG A 206 -6.53 -16.04 12.08
N THR A 207 -7.72 -15.47 12.07
CA THR A 207 -8.94 -16.19 11.64
C THR A 207 -9.08 -16.12 10.13
N SER A 208 -9.19 -17.27 9.46
CA SER A 208 -9.49 -17.31 8.02
C SER A 208 -10.86 -16.70 7.76
N PRO A 209 -10.97 -15.74 6.81
CA PRO A 209 -12.20 -15.02 6.55
C PRO A 209 -13.26 -15.93 5.92
N GLN A 210 -14.47 -15.87 6.44
CA GLN A 210 -15.62 -16.62 5.92
C GLN A 210 -16.52 -15.73 5.03
N HIS A 211 -16.45 -14.40 5.23
CA HIS A 211 -17.32 -13.43 4.58
C HIS A 211 -16.52 -12.26 4.02
N GLU A 212 -17.06 -11.55 3.03
CA GLU A 212 -16.41 -10.39 2.39
C GLU A 212 -16.10 -9.26 3.39
N ARG A 213 -16.94 -9.07 4.41
CA ARG A 213 -16.71 -8.10 5.48
C ARG A 213 -15.43 -8.41 6.27
N GLU A 214 -15.15 -9.68 6.52
CA GLU A 214 -13.92 -10.10 7.20
C GLU A 214 -12.69 -9.90 6.32
N LEU A 215 -12.83 -10.12 5.01
CA LEU A 215 -11.77 -9.82 4.04
C LEU A 215 -11.46 -8.32 4.01
N ALA A 216 -12.48 -7.45 4.03
CA ALA A 216 -12.29 -6.01 4.08
C ALA A 216 -11.56 -5.57 5.36
N ARG A 217 -11.88 -6.14 6.53
CA ARG A 217 -11.16 -5.91 7.79
C ARG A 217 -9.69 -6.35 7.69
N GLN A 218 -9.46 -7.52 7.10
CA GLN A 218 -8.10 -8.05 6.96
C GLN A 218 -7.28 -7.21 5.98
N LEU A 219 -7.87 -6.73 4.90
CA LEU A 219 -7.22 -5.79 3.99
C LEU A 219 -6.80 -4.52 4.74
N LEU A 220 -7.70 -3.93 5.53
CA LEU A 220 -7.44 -2.73 6.32
C LEU A 220 -6.29 -2.93 7.32
N VAL A 221 -6.30 -4.03 8.07
CA VAL A 221 -5.24 -4.34 9.05
C VAL A 221 -3.91 -4.62 8.35
N SER A 222 -3.95 -5.35 7.23
CA SER A 222 -2.74 -5.64 6.44
C SER A 222 -2.14 -4.38 5.82
N GLU A 223 -2.97 -3.46 5.32
CA GLU A 223 -2.53 -2.16 4.82
C GLU A 223 -1.86 -1.34 5.93
N ALA A 224 -2.50 -1.27 7.11
CA ALA A 224 -1.93 -0.59 8.26
C ALA A 224 -0.57 -1.19 8.66
N PHE A 225 -0.44 -2.51 8.60
CA PHE A 225 0.83 -3.19 8.83
C PHE A 225 1.88 -2.78 7.80
N VAL A 226 1.61 -2.93 6.52
CA VAL A 226 2.58 -2.62 5.44
C VAL A 226 3.07 -1.16 5.52
N ARG A 227 2.17 -0.23 5.86
CA ARG A 227 2.51 1.20 5.95
C ARG A 227 3.25 1.60 7.22
N GLN A 228 3.00 0.93 8.35
CA GLN A 228 3.53 1.34 9.65
C GLN A 228 4.73 0.53 10.12
N PHE A 229 4.82 -0.75 9.75
CA PHE A 229 5.86 -1.66 10.19
C PHE A 229 6.94 -1.82 9.11
N THR A 230 7.80 -0.81 8.98
CA THR A 230 8.93 -0.90 8.05
C THR A 230 9.99 -1.87 8.55
N PRO A 231 10.85 -2.46 7.68
CA PRO A 231 11.92 -3.39 8.10
C PRO A 231 12.85 -2.82 9.17
N VAL A 232 13.14 -1.52 9.14
CA VAL A 232 13.96 -0.85 10.16
C VAL A 232 13.29 -0.86 11.53
N LYS A 233 11.97 -0.64 11.56
CA LYS A 233 11.19 -0.69 12.80
C LYS A 233 11.02 -2.12 13.29
N LEU A 234 10.81 -3.09 12.38
CA LEU A 234 10.74 -4.50 12.71
C LEU A 234 12.05 -5.03 13.31
N ALA A 235 13.20 -4.57 12.83
CA ALA A 235 14.50 -4.94 13.39
C ALA A 235 14.72 -4.44 14.84
N LEU A 236 13.85 -3.57 15.37
CA LEU A 236 13.86 -3.11 16.76
C LEU A 236 13.04 -4.01 17.69
N ALA A 237 12.29 -4.97 17.16
CA ALA A 237 11.52 -5.91 17.97
C ALA A 237 12.42 -6.84 18.78
N THR A 238 11.94 -7.21 19.95
CA THR A 238 12.68 -8.06 20.89
C THR A 238 12.71 -9.53 20.49
N ASP A 239 11.82 -9.95 19.58
CA ASP A 239 11.72 -11.33 19.08
C ASP A 239 11.65 -11.38 17.54
N ALA A 240 12.81 -11.53 16.90
CA ALA A 240 12.93 -11.63 15.44
C ALA A 240 12.16 -12.82 14.80
N GLY A 241 11.77 -13.83 15.61
CA GLY A 241 10.95 -14.97 15.15
C GLY A 241 9.47 -14.62 15.01
N ALA A 242 8.95 -13.78 15.90
CA ALA A 242 7.55 -13.33 15.86
C ALA A 242 7.28 -12.44 14.65
N ASP A 243 8.25 -11.59 14.30
CA ASP A 243 8.14 -10.67 13.16
C ASP A 243 7.98 -11.38 11.83
N SER A 244 8.80 -12.41 11.57
CA SER A 244 8.71 -13.17 10.32
C SER A 244 7.39 -13.94 10.20
N ALA A 245 6.83 -14.40 11.30
CA ALA A 245 5.53 -15.07 11.33
C ALA A 245 4.38 -14.12 11.01
N VAL A 246 4.41 -12.89 11.55
CA VAL A 246 3.39 -11.85 11.24
C VAL A 246 3.51 -11.39 9.80
N VAL A 247 4.72 -11.17 9.28
CA VAL A 247 4.94 -10.84 7.86
C VAL A 247 4.38 -11.92 6.93
N ALA A 248 4.64 -13.21 7.24
CA ALA A 248 4.11 -14.33 6.46
C ALA A 248 2.57 -14.37 6.51
N LEU A 249 1.97 -14.14 7.68
CA LEU A 249 0.52 -14.08 7.85
C LEU A 249 -0.10 -12.92 7.06
N VAL A 250 0.49 -11.73 7.11
CA VAL A 250 0.03 -10.57 6.33
C VAL A 250 0.11 -10.86 4.84
N ALA A 251 1.22 -11.46 4.36
CA ALA A 251 1.38 -11.86 2.97
C ALA A 251 0.31 -12.87 2.53
N GLU A 252 0.01 -13.86 3.38
CA GLU A 252 -1.06 -14.85 3.13
C GLU A 252 -2.43 -14.18 3.00
N ARG A 253 -2.78 -13.28 3.92
CA ARG A 253 -4.07 -12.58 3.91
C ARG A 253 -4.22 -11.63 2.72
N LEU A 254 -3.18 -10.88 2.38
CA LEU A 254 -3.19 -10.04 1.18
C LEU A 254 -3.35 -10.88 -0.09
N ARG A 255 -2.68 -12.04 -0.18
CA ARG A 255 -2.85 -12.97 -1.30
C ARG A 255 -4.28 -13.51 -1.38
N GLU A 256 -4.89 -13.91 -0.26
CA GLU A 256 -6.28 -14.37 -0.23
C GLU A 256 -7.25 -13.29 -0.73
N VAL A 257 -7.08 -12.03 -0.31
CA VAL A 257 -7.89 -10.90 -0.77
C VAL A 257 -7.67 -10.65 -2.27
N MET A 258 -6.42 -10.59 -2.71
CA MET A 258 -6.05 -10.37 -4.12
C MET A 258 -6.68 -11.41 -5.05
N GLN A 259 -6.66 -12.68 -4.65
CA GLN A 259 -7.15 -13.80 -5.45
C GLN A 259 -8.64 -14.06 -5.30
N LYS A 260 -9.34 -13.37 -4.40
CA LYS A 260 -10.77 -13.61 -4.14
C LYS A 260 -11.66 -13.06 -5.25
N ARG A 261 -12.14 -13.93 -6.13
CA ARG A 261 -12.93 -13.58 -7.32
C ARG A 261 -14.21 -12.79 -7.04
N THR A 262 -14.82 -12.97 -5.87
CA THR A 262 -16.07 -12.29 -5.50
C THR A 262 -15.87 -10.84 -5.06
N LEU A 263 -14.65 -10.41 -4.77
CA LEU A 263 -14.34 -9.04 -4.39
C LEU A 263 -14.28 -8.11 -5.62
N ALA A 264 -14.56 -6.84 -5.37
CA ALA A 264 -14.42 -5.80 -6.39
C ALA A 264 -12.98 -5.77 -6.94
N PRO A 265 -12.79 -5.60 -8.26
CA PRO A 265 -11.47 -5.57 -8.88
C PRO A 265 -10.49 -4.59 -8.20
N ALA A 266 -10.96 -3.40 -7.80
CA ALA A 266 -10.14 -2.41 -7.12
C ALA A 266 -9.57 -2.89 -5.77
N GLN A 267 -10.36 -3.61 -4.97
CA GLN A 267 -9.90 -4.17 -3.70
C GLN A 267 -8.86 -5.29 -3.92
N ARG A 268 -9.05 -6.10 -4.94
CA ARG A 268 -8.10 -7.15 -5.34
C ARG A 268 -6.78 -6.54 -5.79
N LEU A 269 -6.83 -5.49 -6.61
CA LEU A 269 -5.63 -4.77 -7.04
C LEU A 269 -4.93 -4.13 -5.85
N GLU A 270 -5.65 -3.44 -4.97
CA GLU A 270 -5.08 -2.82 -3.75
C GLU A 270 -4.34 -3.86 -2.91
N ALA A 271 -4.95 -5.02 -2.67
CA ALA A 271 -4.30 -6.11 -1.93
C ALA A 271 -3.03 -6.63 -2.64
N GLY A 272 -3.07 -6.75 -3.97
CA GLY A 272 -1.92 -7.17 -4.76
C GLY A 272 -0.75 -6.18 -4.71
N LEU A 273 -1.05 -4.89 -4.81
CA LEU A 273 -0.03 -3.83 -4.71
C LEU A 273 0.57 -3.75 -3.31
N LEU A 274 -0.23 -3.91 -2.25
CA LEU A 274 0.25 -3.98 -0.88
C LEU A 274 1.10 -5.23 -0.62
N LEU A 275 0.70 -6.37 -1.19
CA LEU A 275 1.49 -7.61 -1.12
C LEU A 275 2.86 -7.42 -1.78
N ASP A 276 2.91 -6.71 -2.89
CA ASP A 276 4.15 -6.42 -3.59
C ASP A 276 5.05 -5.45 -2.81
N ASP A 277 4.47 -4.42 -2.18
CA ASP A 277 5.20 -3.53 -1.27
C ASP A 277 5.79 -4.32 -0.09
N LEU A 278 5.02 -5.23 0.50
CA LEU A 278 5.48 -6.10 1.58
C LEU A 278 6.61 -7.02 1.11
N ARG A 279 6.45 -7.64 -0.07
CA ARG A 279 7.47 -8.51 -0.69
C ARG A 279 8.78 -7.75 -0.90
N SER A 280 8.71 -6.58 -1.51
CA SER A 280 9.87 -5.71 -1.76
C SER A 280 10.57 -5.31 -0.46
N GLN A 281 9.81 -4.94 0.58
CA GLN A 281 10.36 -4.57 1.88
C GLN A 281 11.08 -5.72 2.59
N HIS A 282 10.66 -6.97 2.38
CA HIS A 282 11.15 -8.15 3.08
C HIS A 282 11.95 -9.13 2.20
N GLY A 283 12.30 -8.75 0.97
CA GLY A 283 13.03 -9.60 0.04
C GLY A 283 12.28 -10.88 -0.37
N LEU A 284 10.94 -10.81 -0.39
CA LEU A 284 10.08 -11.91 -0.81
C LEU A 284 9.73 -11.76 -2.30
N THR A 285 9.51 -12.88 -2.98
CA THR A 285 9.05 -12.91 -4.39
C THR A 285 7.77 -13.73 -4.52
N PRO A 286 7.00 -13.56 -5.63
CA PRO A 286 5.90 -14.46 -5.95
C PRO A 286 6.39 -15.91 -6.03
N GLU A 287 5.55 -16.85 -5.58
CA GLU A 287 5.87 -18.27 -5.65
C GLU A 287 5.95 -18.76 -7.09
N GLY A 288 7.01 -19.48 -7.40
CA GLY A 288 7.21 -20.04 -8.74
C GLY A 288 7.49 -19.00 -9.81
N LEU A 289 8.16 -17.90 -9.45
CA LEU A 289 8.51 -16.83 -10.40
C LEU A 289 9.36 -17.36 -11.56
N ASP A 290 10.31 -18.24 -11.28
CA ASP A 290 11.18 -18.89 -12.26
C ASP A 290 10.67 -20.27 -12.70
N ASP A 291 9.39 -20.61 -12.42
CA ASP A 291 8.81 -21.88 -12.85
C ASP A 291 8.54 -21.89 -14.35
N PHE A 292 8.97 -22.98 -14.99
CA PHE A 292 8.60 -23.32 -16.36
C PHE A 292 7.73 -24.57 -16.35
N LEU A 293 6.52 -24.42 -16.86
CA LEU A 293 5.51 -25.49 -16.84
C LEU A 293 5.49 -26.24 -18.17
N PRO A 294 5.51 -27.58 -18.17
CA PRO A 294 5.45 -28.36 -19.40
C PRO A 294 4.10 -28.17 -20.08
N VAL A 295 4.11 -27.86 -21.36
CA VAL A 295 2.89 -27.77 -22.18
C VAL A 295 2.50 -29.18 -22.61
N PRO A 296 1.27 -29.66 -22.28
CA PRO A 296 0.88 -31.03 -22.57
C PRO A 296 1.02 -31.42 -24.05
N GLY A 297 1.79 -32.46 -24.31
CA GLY A 297 2.01 -32.98 -25.66
C GLY A 297 2.96 -32.18 -26.56
N ALA A 298 3.62 -31.12 -26.07
CA ALA A 298 4.33 -30.15 -26.88
C ALA A 298 5.86 -30.31 -26.90
N GLY A 299 6.46 -31.00 -25.93
CA GLY A 299 7.94 -31.18 -25.87
C GLY A 299 8.72 -29.93 -25.46
N PHE A 300 8.06 -28.87 -24.98
CA PHE A 300 8.66 -27.66 -24.41
C PHE A 300 7.96 -27.27 -23.10
N ALA A 301 8.60 -26.39 -22.34
CA ALA A 301 8.02 -25.76 -21.15
C ALA A 301 7.89 -24.26 -21.38
N ILE A 302 6.87 -23.63 -20.77
CA ILE A 302 6.60 -22.19 -20.86
C ILE A 302 6.69 -21.57 -19.48
N GLY A 303 7.18 -20.34 -19.38
CA GLY A 303 7.19 -19.59 -18.13
C GLY A 303 5.78 -19.50 -17.52
N LYS A 304 5.66 -19.80 -16.25
CA LYS A 304 4.40 -19.73 -15.50
C LYS A 304 3.75 -18.35 -15.63
N TYR A 305 4.57 -17.32 -15.63
CA TYR A 305 4.19 -15.92 -15.75
C TYR A 305 4.87 -15.25 -16.96
N PRO A 306 4.37 -14.10 -17.45
CA PRO A 306 5.20 -13.19 -18.23
C PRO A 306 6.41 -12.75 -17.40
N VAL A 307 7.52 -12.40 -18.04
CA VAL A 307 8.73 -11.95 -17.32
C VAL A 307 8.39 -10.71 -16.49
N THR A 308 8.72 -10.78 -15.22
CA THR A 308 8.40 -9.70 -14.24
C THR A 308 9.54 -8.70 -14.11
N ASN A 309 9.23 -7.54 -13.49
CA ASN A 309 10.26 -6.55 -13.17
C ASN A 309 11.35 -7.14 -12.25
N ALA A 310 10.99 -7.98 -11.26
CA ALA A 310 11.97 -8.64 -10.40
C ALA A 310 12.97 -9.50 -11.20
N GLN A 311 12.48 -10.30 -12.13
CA GLN A 311 13.32 -11.13 -13.00
C GLN A 311 14.17 -10.28 -13.94
N PHE A 312 13.57 -9.27 -14.57
CA PHE A 312 14.29 -8.41 -15.51
C PHE A 312 15.32 -7.51 -14.80
N ARG A 313 15.10 -7.19 -13.54
CA ARG A 313 16.06 -6.46 -12.68
C ARG A 313 17.39 -7.20 -12.57
N CYS A 314 17.39 -8.52 -12.47
CA CYS A 314 18.62 -9.31 -12.45
C CYS A 314 19.45 -9.07 -13.71
N PHE A 315 18.82 -8.93 -14.88
CA PHE A 315 19.50 -8.59 -16.12
C PHE A 315 20.07 -7.16 -16.11
N VAL A 316 19.28 -6.18 -15.65
CA VAL A 316 19.72 -4.77 -15.54
C VAL A 316 20.90 -4.65 -14.58
N ASP A 317 20.78 -5.19 -13.37
CA ASP A 317 21.75 -5.04 -12.27
C ASP A 317 23.08 -5.76 -12.57
N THR A 318 23.05 -6.82 -13.36
CA THR A 318 24.25 -7.53 -13.79
C THR A 318 24.91 -6.93 -15.05
N GLY A 319 24.45 -5.74 -15.45
CA GLY A 319 25.02 -4.99 -16.57
C GLY A 319 24.51 -5.42 -17.94
N GLY A 320 23.26 -5.89 -18.00
CA GLY A 320 22.61 -6.35 -19.23
C GLY A 320 22.66 -5.37 -20.40
N TYR A 321 22.59 -4.08 -20.10
CA TYR A 321 22.68 -2.97 -21.07
C TYR A 321 24.09 -2.41 -21.26
N GLY A 322 25.04 -2.80 -20.41
CA GLY A 322 26.42 -2.28 -20.43
C GLY A 322 27.30 -2.93 -21.47
N GLU A 323 28.43 -2.27 -21.79
CA GLU A 323 29.52 -2.89 -22.55
C GLU A 323 30.27 -3.88 -21.65
N LYS A 324 30.71 -4.98 -22.24
CA LYS A 324 31.60 -5.93 -21.58
C LYS A 324 32.99 -5.82 -22.19
N GLU A 325 33.98 -5.42 -21.39
CA GLU A 325 35.37 -5.20 -21.83
C GLU A 325 35.46 -4.22 -23.03
N GLY A 326 34.62 -3.16 -23.02
CA GLY A 326 34.58 -2.17 -24.11
C GLY A 326 33.98 -2.69 -25.41
N ARG A 327 33.20 -3.78 -25.36
CA ARG A 327 32.59 -4.41 -26.53
C ARG A 327 31.11 -4.70 -26.28
N ARG A 328 30.38 -4.89 -27.39
CA ARG A 328 28.99 -5.41 -27.35
C ARG A 328 28.97 -6.76 -26.63
N PRO A 329 28.15 -6.96 -25.60
CA PRO A 329 27.97 -8.24 -24.95
C PRO A 329 27.42 -9.31 -25.89
N ALA A 330 27.80 -10.56 -25.67
CA ALA A 330 27.39 -11.67 -26.54
C ALA A 330 25.87 -11.91 -26.59
N TRP A 331 25.15 -11.49 -25.58
CA TRP A 331 23.68 -11.62 -25.53
C TRP A 331 22.92 -10.58 -26.38
N TRP A 332 23.54 -9.51 -26.84
CA TRP A 332 22.91 -8.58 -27.76
C TRP A 332 23.19 -8.99 -29.22
N SER A 333 22.14 -9.04 -30.03
CA SER A 333 22.29 -9.07 -31.49
C SER A 333 22.91 -7.74 -31.97
N GLU A 334 23.50 -7.75 -33.18
CA GLU A 334 24.10 -6.53 -33.75
C GLU A 334 23.03 -5.44 -33.98
N ALA A 335 21.85 -5.84 -34.44
CA ALA A 335 20.74 -4.91 -34.65
C ALA A 335 20.23 -4.32 -33.36
N GLY A 336 20.00 -5.13 -32.30
CA GLY A 336 19.57 -4.69 -31.00
C GLY A 336 20.57 -3.77 -30.31
N TRP A 337 21.88 -4.10 -30.45
CA TRP A 337 22.92 -3.25 -29.89
C TRP A 337 23.00 -1.87 -30.56
N ARG A 338 22.78 -1.80 -31.89
CA ARG A 338 22.68 -0.51 -32.61
C ARG A 338 21.52 0.34 -32.09
N TRP A 339 20.34 -0.24 -31.91
CA TRP A 339 19.19 0.45 -31.32
C TRP A 339 19.48 0.92 -29.89
N ARG A 340 20.03 0.03 -29.06
CA ARG A 340 20.44 0.36 -27.69
C ARG A 340 21.38 1.56 -27.66
N GLN A 341 22.37 1.63 -28.55
CA GLN A 341 23.32 2.76 -28.60
C GLN A 341 22.68 4.03 -29.17
N GLN A 342 21.87 3.91 -30.22
CA GLN A 342 21.23 5.05 -30.87
C GLN A 342 20.23 5.75 -29.96
N GLU A 343 19.44 4.99 -29.21
CA GLU A 343 18.38 5.48 -28.32
C GLU A 343 18.84 5.59 -26.85
N ASP A 344 20.11 5.31 -26.58
CA ASP A 344 20.75 5.31 -25.27
C ASP A 344 19.97 4.51 -24.19
N TRP A 345 19.54 3.30 -24.57
CA TRP A 345 18.81 2.44 -23.64
C TRP A 345 19.73 1.93 -22.53
N THR A 346 19.33 2.14 -21.30
CA THR A 346 20.02 1.66 -20.09
C THR A 346 19.15 0.74 -19.24
N GLU A 347 17.84 0.76 -19.50
CA GLU A 347 16.80 0.05 -18.75
C GLU A 347 15.47 0.07 -19.54
N PRO A 348 14.43 -0.67 -19.15
CA PRO A 348 13.08 -0.57 -19.73
C PRO A 348 12.51 0.85 -19.67
N ARG A 349 11.72 1.24 -20.67
CA ARG A 349 11.26 2.64 -20.82
C ARG A 349 10.46 3.19 -19.64
N TYR A 350 9.74 2.34 -18.91
CA TYR A 350 8.87 2.75 -17.81
C TYR A 350 9.39 2.27 -16.44
N TRP A 351 10.70 2.05 -16.34
CA TRP A 351 11.35 1.45 -15.18
C TRP A 351 11.14 2.22 -13.88
N ASP A 352 11.07 3.56 -13.94
CA ASP A 352 10.85 4.43 -12.79
C ASP A 352 9.37 4.78 -12.56
N ASN A 353 8.45 4.29 -13.41
CA ASN A 353 7.03 4.61 -13.27
C ASN A 353 6.37 3.69 -12.23
N PRO A 354 5.89 4.24 -11.07
CA PRO A 354 5.34 3.42 -9.98
C PRO A 354 4.07 2.63 -10.34
N GLN A 355 3.41 2.93 -11.45
CA GLN A 355 2.29 2.14 -11.96
C GLN A 355 2.72 0.82 -12.61
N PHE A 356 3.99 0.70 -13.06
CA PHE A 356 4.46 -0.41 -13.89
C PHE A 356 5.75 -1.06 -13.41
N ASN A 357 6.36 -0.56 -12.32
CA ASN A 357 7.71 -0.97 -11.91
C ASN A 357 7.77 -1.85 -10.65
N ARG A 358 6.62 -2.32 -10.15
CA ARG A 358 6.60 -3.22 -8.99
C ARG A 358 7.16 -4.59 -9.36
N ASP A 359 7.81 -5.23 -8.41
CA ASP A 359 8.56 -6.47 -8.63
C ASP A 359 7.72 -7.61 -9.21
N SER A 360 6.47 -7.77 -8.79
CA SER A 360 5.58 -8.83 -9.28
C SER A 360 4.77 -8.46 -10.54
N GLN A 361 4.87 -7.22 -11.03
CA GLN A 361 4.23 -6.85 -12.29
C GLN A 361 5.07 -7.31 -13.48
N PRO A 362 4.45 -7.64 -14.64
CA PRO A 362 5.18 -7.86 -15.88
C PRO A 362 6.08 -6.68 -16.22
N VAL A 363 7.29 -6.93 -16.69
CA VAL A 363 8.12 -5.89 -17.26
C VAL A 363 7.49 -5.37 -18.54
N VAL A 364 7.38 -4.03 -18.66
CA VAL A 364 6.84 -3.35 -19.83
C VAL A 364 7.78 -2.29 -20.37
N GLY A 365 7.53 -1.84 -21.59
CA GLY A 365 8.41 -0.86 -22.22
C GLY A 365 9.75 -1.48 -22.66
N VAL A 366 9.74 -2.74 -23.01
CA VAL A 366 10.86 -3.49 -23.59
C VAL A 366 10.61 -3.72 -25.08
N SER A 367 11.64 -3.53 -25.88
CA SER A 367 11.63 -3.85 -27.31
C SER A 367 11.79 -5.37 -27.53
N TRP A 368 11.54 -5.82 -28.76
CA TRP A 368 11.82 -7.19 -29.13
C TRP A 368 13.30 -7.55 -28.93
N HIS A 369 14.20 -6.63 -29.22
CA HIS A 369 15.64 -6.81 -29.04
C HIS A 369 16.07 -6.94 -27.57
N GLU A 370 15.42 -6.21 -26.66
CA GLU A 370 15.67 -6.33 -25.22
C GLU A 370 15.19 -7.70 -24.71
N ALA A 371 14.02 -8.14 -25.18
CA ALA A 371 13.47 -9.46 -24.83
C ALA A 371 14.36 -10.59 -25.36
N GLU A 372 14.87 -10.48 -26.61
CA GLU A 372 15.85 -11.43 -27.18
C GLU A 372 17.16 -11.42 -26.41
N ALA A 373 17.67 -10.24 -26.04
CA ALA A 373 18.89 -10.10 -25.25
C ALA A 373 18.75 -10.76 -23.87
N TYR A 374 17.59 -10.61 -23.22
CA TYR A 374 17.30 -11.28 -21.97
C TYR A 374 17.31 -12.81 -22.10
N CYS A 375 16.68 -13.37 -23.14
CA CYS A 375 16.75 -14.80 -23.44
C CYS A 375 18.19 -15.30 -23.62
N ALA A 376 18.99 -14.56 -24.39
CA ALA A 376 20.38 -14.89 -24.61
C ALA A 376 21.24 -14.78 -23.35
N TRP A 377 20.98 -13.77 -22.51
CA TRP A 377 21.64 -13.62 -21.21
C TRP A 377 21.37 -14.81 -20.28
N LEU A 378 20.09 -15.28 -20.20
CA LEU A 378 19.72 -16.47 -19.46
C LEU A 378 20.51 -17.73 -19.91
N ASN A 379 20.81 -17.84 -21.19
CA ASN A 379 21.51 -18.98 -21.75
C ASN A 379 23.04 -18.90 -21.61
N LEU A 380 23.59 -17.68 -21.64
CA LEU A 380 25.03 -17.46 -21.78
C LEU A 380 25.75 -17.11 -20.47
N THR A 381 25.02 -16.69 -19.44
CA THR A 381 25.65 -16.26 -18.16
C THR A 381 25.36 -17.24 -17.03
N LEU A 382 26.25 -17.26 -16.02
CA LEU A 382 26.04 -18.09 -14.84
C LEU A 382 24.86 -17.56 -13.99
N GLU A 383 24.71 -16.26 -13.91
CA GLU A 383 23.60 -15.60 -13.25
C GLU A 383 22.28 -15.96 -13.92
N GLY A 384 22.19 -15.82 -15.25
CA GLY A 384 20.99 -16.15 -16.02
C GLY A 384 20.58 -17.62 -15.91
N GLN A 385 21.55 -18.53 -15.93
CA GLN A 385 21.28 -19.98 -15.85
C GLN A 385 20.58 -20.41 -14.55
N GLN A 386 20.63 -19.60 -13.50
CA GLN A 386 19.91 -19.87 -12.22
C GLN A 386 18.39 -19.64 -12.34
N HIS A 387 17.95 -18.88 -13.36
CA HIS A 387 16.55 -18.51 -13.57
C HIS A 387 15.86 -19.33 -14.68
N LYS A 388 16.40 -20.47 -15.06
CA LYS A 388 15.81 -21.38 -16.04
C LYS A 388 16.11 -22.85 -15.72
N PRO A 389 15.32 -23.80 -16.25
CA PRO A 389 15.56 -25.21 -16.05
C PRO A 389 16.91 -25.65 -16.62
N GLN A 390 17.58 -26.53 -15.87
CA GLN A 390 18.88 -27.06 -16.26
C GLN A 390 18.77 -27.94 -17.53
N GLY A 391 19.71 -27.81 -18.47
CA GLY A 391 19.69 -28.56 -19.72
C GLY A 391 18.64 -28.08 -20.74
N MET A 392 18.05 -26.91 -20.51
CA MET A 392 17.11 -26.28 -21.44
C MET A 392 17.64 -24.91 -21.94
N GLU A 393 17.21 -24.49 -23.10
CA GLU A 393 17.48 -23.16 -23.67
C GLU A 393 16.21 -22.32 -23.63
N ALA A 394 16.35 -21.07 -23.16
CA ALA A 394 15.26 -20.09 -23.06
C ALA A 394 15.18 -19.26 -24.34
N HIS A 395 13.97 -19.09 -24.87
CA HIS A 395 13.66 -18.32 -26.08
C HIS A 395 12.34 -17.56 -25.90
N LEU A 396 12.07 -16.60 -26.79
CA LEU A 396 10.73 -16.08 -26.99
C LEU A 396 9.83 -17.18 -27.57
N ALA A 397 8.58 -17.25 -27.12
CA ALA A 397 7.61 -18.19 -27.69
C ALA A 397 7.33 -17.87 -29.16
N THR A 398 7.21 -18.88 -30.01
CA THR A 398 6.53 -18.69 -31.31
C THR A 398 5.02 -18.50 -31.07
N GLN A 399 4.31 -17.92 -32.05
CA GLN A 399 2.83 -17.81 -31.95
C GLN A 399 2.19 -19.19 -31.74
N GLU A 400 2.70 -20.22 -32.42
CA GLU A 400 2.21 -21.59 -32.29
C GLU A 400 2.44 -22.14 -30.90
N GLN A 401 3.66 -21.98 -30.34
CA GLN A 401 3.97 -22.38 -28.94
C GLN A 401 3.11 -21.65 -27.94
N TRP A 402 2.95 -20.33 -28.12
CA TRP A 402 2.14 -19.50 -27.25
C TRP A 402 0.67 -19.94 -27.26
N MET A 403 0.07 -20.13 -28.46
CA MET A 403 -1.31 -20.58 -28.60
C MET A 403 -1.53 -22.00 -28.05
N LEU A 404 -0.56 -22.89 -28.29
CA LEU A 404 -0.62 -24.26 -27.75
C LEU A 404 -0.62 -24.25 -26.22
N ALA A 405 0.16 -23.37 -25.61
CA ALA A 405 0.16 -23.19 -24.17
C ALA A 405 -1.18 -22.60 -23.67
N ALA A 406 -1.69 -21.56 -24.34
CA ALA A 406 -2.98 -20.95 -23.99
C ALA A 406 -4.14 -21.94 -24.08
N HIS A 407 -4.12 -22.85 -25.04
CA HIS A 407 -5.08 -23.94 -25.16
C HIS A 407 -4.75 -25.19 -24.32
N ASN A 408 -3.69 -25.14 -23.51
CA ASN A 408 -3.24 -26.25 -22.67
C ASN A 408 -3.00 -27.55 -23.46
N GLY A 409 -2.35 -27.46 -24.63
CA GLY A 409 -2.08 -28.59 -25.52
C GLY A 409 -3.31 -29.19 -26.23
N ARG A 410 -4.44 -28.50 -26.24
CA ARG A 410 -5.70 -28.96 -26.83
C ARG A 410 -6.06 -28.13 -28.07
N PRO A 411 -6.95 -28.62 -28.93
CA PRO A 411 -7.54 -27.81 -30.01
C PRO A 411 -8.24 -26.55 -29.46
N ALA A 412 -8.23 -25.48 -30.27
CA ALA A 412 -8.94 -24.25 -29.94
C ALA A 412 -10.44 -24.53 -29.65
N PRO A 413 -11.01 -23.93 -28.60
CA PRO A 413 -12.45 -24.03 -28.33
C PRO A 413 -13.28 -23.17 -29.29
N ALA A 414 -14.60 -23.06 -29.04
CA ALA A 414 -15.43 -22.08 -29.73
C ALA A 414 -14.91 -20.66 -29.45
N LYS A 415 -15.11 -19.73 -30.38
CA LYS A 415 -14.56 -18.38 -30.30
C LYS A 415 -14.94 -17.64 -29.01
N GLU A 416 -16.17 -17.82 -28.56
CA GLU A 416 -16.68 -17.17 -27.35
C GLU A 416 -16.05 -17.72 -26.05
N GLU A 417 -15.42 -18.90 -26.13
CA GLU A 417 -14.75 -19.60 -25.02
C GLU A 417 -13.24 -19.65 -25.17
N ASP A 418 -12.68 -18.86 -26.11
CA ASP A 418 -11.28 -18.93 -26.50
C ASP A 418 -10.35 -18.14 -25.58
N TYR A 419 -10.44 -18.47 -24.29
CA TYR A 419 -9.59 -17.97 -23.22
C TYR A 419 -8.88 -19.15 -22.53
N PRO A 420 -7.78 -18.89 -21.81
CA PRO A 420 -7.00 -19.93 -21.11
C PRO A 420 -7.83 -20.83 -20.19
N TRP A 421 -8.87 -20.27 -19.54
CA TRP A 421 -9.83 -20.98 -18.67
C TRP A 421 -10.92 -21.72 -19.43
N ARG A 422 -11.00 -21.57 -20.77
CA ARG A 422 -11.96 -22.26 -21.65
C ARG A 422 -13.44 -22.00 -21.28
N GLY A 423 -13.81 -20.75 -21.16
CA GLY A 423 -15.16 -20.27 -20.88
C GLY A 423 -15.34 -18.86 -21.42
N PRO A 424 -16.53 -18.26 -21.28
CA PRO A 424 -16.75 -16.89 -21.68
C PRO A 424 -15.85 -15.93 -20.91
N PHE A 425 -15.68 -14.72 -21.44
CA PHE A 425 -14.93 -13.67 -20.74
C PHE A 425 -15.54 -13.39 -19.37
N ASP A 426 -14.66 -13.25 -18.39
CA ASP A 426 -14.98 -12.82 -17.03
C ASP A 426 -13.89 -11.90 -16.53
N LEU A 427 -14.26 -10.71 -16.21
CA LEU A 427 -13.36 -9.65 -15.73
C LEU A 427 -12.64 -10.01 -14.40
N ALA A 428 -13.16 -10.99 -13.66
CA ALA A 428 -12.49 -11.51 -12.46
C ALA A 428 -11.32 -12.45 -12.76
N LEU A 429 -11.08 -12.80 -14.05
CA LEU A 429 -10.09 -13.78 -14.50
C LEU A 429 -8.93 -13.19 -15.29
N ALA A 430 -9.01 -11.91 -15.70
CA ALA A 430 -7.98 -11.27 -16.51
C ALA A 430 -7.97 -9.76 -16.30
N ASN A 431 -6.83 -9.13 -16.54
CA ASN A 431 -6.68 -7.68 -16.56
C ASN A 431 -6.80 -7.16 -18.00
N THR A 432 -7.95 -6.61 -18.33
CA THR A 432 -8.24 -5.98 -19.62
C THR A 432 -8.81 -4.58 -19.40
N LYS A 433 -9.12 -3.86 -20.45
CA LYS A 433 -9.70 -2.51 -20.39
C LYS A 433 -10.95 -2.44 -19.51
N GLU A 434 -11.73 -3.51 -19.46
CA GLU A 434 -12.95 -3.62 -18.66
C GLU A 434 -12.67 -3.57 -17.15
N SER A 435 -11.45 -3.93 -16.71
CA SER A 435 -10.99 -3.81 -15.33
C SER A 435 -10.81 -2.35 -14.89
N ASN A 436 -10.60 -1.44 -15.86
CA ASN A 436 -10.41 0.00 -15.64
C ASN A 436 -9.29 0.36 -14.64
N PHE A 437 -8.22 -0.45 -14.59
CA PHE A 437 -7.09 -0.18 -13.69
C PHE A 437 -6.10 0.84 -14.24
N GLY A 438 -5.98 0.92 -15.56
CA GLY A 438 -5.01 1.80 -16.23
C GLY A 438 -3.55 1.40 -16.01
N GLN A 439 -3.30 0.15 -15.58
CA GLN A 439 -1.97 -0.36 -15.25
C GLN A 439 -1.92 -1.88 -15.31
N THR A 440 -0.69 -2.43 -15.29
CA THR A 440 -0.46 -3.87 -15.09
C THR A 440 -0.82 -4.31 -13.67
N THR A 441 -1.11 -5.60 -13.51
CA THR A 441 -1.37 -6.24 -12.21
C THR A 441 -0.26 -7.21 -11.83
N PRO A 442 -0.11 -7.56 -10.53
CA PRO A 442 0.74 -8.67 -10.11
C PRO A 442 0.41 -9.96 -10.87
N VAL A 443 1.43 -10.68 -11.32
CA VAL A 443 1.28 -11.87 -12.19
C VAL A 443 0.58 -13.07 -11.52
N ASP A 444 0.45 -13.08 -10.20
CA ASP A 444 -0.23 -14.10 -9.42
C ASP A 444 -1.68 -13.71 -9.01
N MET A 445 -2.22 -12.63 -9.59
CA MET A 445 -3.53 -12.08 -9.21
C MET A 445 -4.71 -12.94 -9.67
N TYR A 446 -4.60 -13.67 -10.78
CA TYR A 446 -5.72 -14.37 -11.43
C TYR A 446 -5.52 -15.89 -11.50
N PRO A 447 -5.56 -16.62 -10.37
CA PRO A 447 -5.35 -18.08 -10.39
C PRO A 447 -6.43 -18.83 -11.19
N ASP A 448 -7.68 -18.36 -11.17
CA ASP A 448 -8.77 -18.96 -11.93
C ASP A 448 -8.75 -18.57 -13.42
N GLY A 449 -7.95 -17.57 -13.80
CA GLY A 449 -7.67 -17.16 -15.18
C GLY A 449 -6.54 -17.95 -15.83
N ALA A 450 -5.82 -18.75 -15.05
CA ALA A 450 -4.74 -19.58 -15.54
C ALA A 450 -5.26 -20.78 -16.37
N THR A 451 -4.37 -21.34 -17.19
CA THR A 451 -4.66 -22.61 -17.85
C THR A 451 -4.72 -23.76 -16.83
N PRO A 452 -5.31 -24.91 -17.17
CA PRO A 452 -5.29 -26.09 -16.29
C PRO A 452 -3.87 -26.56 -15.90
N ALA A 453 -2.85 -26.24 -16.68
CA ALA A 453 -1.45 -26.49 -16.35
C ALA A 453 -0.86 -25.45 -15.39
N GLY A 454 -1.59 -24.37 -15.07
CA GLY A 454 -1.15 -23.33 -14.15
C GLY A 454 -0.37 -22.18 -14.81
N VAL A 455 -0.51 -21.95 -16.11
CA VAL A 455 0.11 -20.80 -16.81
C VAL A 455 -0.82 -19.60 -16.70
N TYR A 456 -0.34 -18.51 -16.10
CA TYR A 456 -1.08 -17.30 -15.82
C TYR A 456 -0.96 -16.25 -16.94
N ASP A 457 -1.88 -15.29 -16.94
CA ASP A 457 -1.84 -14.06 -17.77
C ASP A 457 -1.64 -14.30 -19.29
N LEU A 458 -2.15 -15.42 -19.79
CA LEU A 458 -2.24 -15.65 -21.25
C LEU A 458 -3.47 -14.95 -21.87
N ALA A 459 -4.19 -14.14 -21.08
CA ALA A 459 -5.27 -13.28 -21.53
C ALA A 459 -5.18 -11.96 -20.77
N GLY A 460 -4.87 -10.86 -21.47
CA GLY A 460 -4.74 -9.53 -20.87
C GLY A 460 -3.42 -9.31 -20.14
N ASN A 461 -3.39 -8.34 -19.26
CA ASN A 461 -2.25 -7.80 -18.53
C ASN A 461 -1.23 -7.11 -19.46
N VAL A 462 -0.47 -7.85 -20.26
CA VAL A 462 0.47 -7.29 -21.25
C VAL A 462 0.42 -8.05 -22.57
N TRP A 463 0.60 -7.35 -23.69
CA TRP A 463 1.00 -7.97 -24.94
C TRP A 463 2.35 -8.65 -24.78
N GLU A 464 2.49 -9.83 -25.34
CA GLU A 464 3.72 -10.61 -25.24
C GLU A 464 4.41 -10.74 -26.61
N TRP A 465 5.66 -10.29 -26.71
CA TRP A 465 6.48 -10.48 -27.88
C TRP A 465 6.63 -11.95 -28.24
N THR A 466 6.53 -12.27 -29.55
CA THR A 466 6.82 -13.61 -30.07
C THR A 466 8.08 -13.64 -30.93
N ALA A 467 8.62 -14.83 -31.14
CA ALA A 467 9.77 -15.05 -32.02
C ALA A 467 9.46 -14.86 -33.51
N ASP A 468 8.17 -14.82 -33.89
CA ASP A 468 7.73 -14.82 -35.26
C ASP A 468 7.75 -13.43 -35.88
N ALA A 469 8.56 -13.26 -36.92
CA ALA A 469 8.55 -12.03 -37.71
C ALA A 469 7.27 -11.94 -38.55
N TYR A 470 6.65 -10.75 -38.57
CA TYR A 470 5.54 -10.43 -39.46
C TYR A 470 5.98 -10.24 -40.90
N ASN A 471 7.19 -9.72 -41.13
CA ASN A 471 7.73 -9.40 -42.44
C ASN A 471 9.06 -10.12 -42.71
N LYS A 472 9.42 -10.24 -43.98
CA LYS A 472 10.64 -10.93 -44.43
C LYS A 472 11.94 -10.26 -43.95
N GLU A 473 11.89 -8.94 -43.79
CA GLU A 473 13.00 -8.10 -43.34
C GLU A 473 13.27 -8.26 -41.84
N ARG A 474 12.36 -8.96 -41.09
CA ARG A 474 12.43 -9.19 -39.66
C ARG A 474 12.56 -7.87 -38.84
N THR A 475 11.83 -6.84 -39.27
CA THR A 475 11.75 -5.56 -38.58
C THR A 475 10.41 -5.35 -37.84
N ARG A 476 9.51 -6.33 -37.94
CA ARG A 476 8.20 -6.36 -37.28
C ARG A 476 7.95 -7.75 -36.76
N PHE A 477 7.47 -7.82 -35.51
CA PHE A 477 7.21 -9.09 -34.85
C PHE A 477 5.78 -9.11 -34.28
N TRP A 478 5.21 -10.32 -34.29
CA TRP A 478 3.89 -10.54 -33.71
C TRP A 478 3.91 -10.47 -32.21
N VAL A 479 2.80 -10.02 -31.64
CA VAL A 479 2.50 -10.05 -30.20
C VAL A 479 1.19 -10.78 -29.97
N LYS A 480 1.04 -11.40 -28.79
CA LYS A 480 -0.12 -12.22 -28.41
C LYS A 480 -0.62 -11.83 -27.02
N GLY A 481 -1.89 -12.18 -26.72
CA GLY A 481 -2.47 -12.15 -25.37
C GLY A 481 -3.39 -10.99 -25.08
N GLY A 482 -3.29 -9.85 -25.77
CA GLY A 482 -3.97 -8.61 -25.35
C GLY A 482 -3.29 -7.97 -24.16
N SER A 483 -3.81 -6.85 -23.70
CA SER A 483 -3.24 -6.12 -22.58
C SER A 483 -4.32 -5.49 -21.70
N TRP A 484 -3.93 -4.86 -20.60
CA TRP A 484 -4.79 -4.05 -19.75
C TRP A 484 -5.45 -2.86 -20.49
N TYR A 485 -4.92 -2.50 -21.64
CA TYR A 485 -5.40 -1.37 -22.47
C TYR A 485 -6.45 -1.81 -23.50
N ASP A 486 -6.51 -3.09 -23.86
CA ASP A 486 -7.38 -3.64 -24.89
C ASP A 486 -8.63 -4.29 -24.32
N ASP A 487 -9.65 -4.40 -25.16
CA ASP A 487 -10.90 -5.08 -24.80
C ASP A 487 -10.74 -6.62 -24.75
N ALA A 488 -11.72 -7.26 -24.13
CA ALA A 488 -11.74 -8.70 -23.94
C ALA A 488 -11.57 -9.51 -25.25
N GLY A 489 -12.05 -8.99 -26.38
CA GLY A 489 -11.92 -9.67 -27.67
C GLY A 489 -10.47 -9.81 -28.14
N MET A 490 -9.60 -8.87 -27.76
CA MET A 490 -8.18 -8.92 -28.07
C MET A 490 -7.39 -9.86 -27.14
N ALA A 491 -7.95 -10.18 -25.98
CA ALA A 491 -7.38 -11.12 -25.02
C ALA A 491 -7.72 -12.61 -25.33
N GLN A 492 -8.46 -12.90 -26.39
CA GLN A 492 -8.70 -14.27 -26.85
C GLN A 492 -7.39 -14.89 -27.38
N ALA A 493 -7.17 -16.17 -27.10
CA ALA A 493 -5.92 -16.85 -27.49
C ALA A 493 -5.69 -16.88 -29.02
N SER A 494 -6.74 -17.07 -29.81
CA SER A 494 -6.69 -17.04 -31.29
C SER A 494 -6.95 -15.67 -31.88
N ALA A 495 -7.12 -14.61 -31.07
CA ALA A 495 -7.25 -13.26 -31.60
C ALA A 495 -6.10 -12.97 -32.58
N ALA A 496 -6.43 -12.34 -33.70
CA ALA A 496 -5.40 -11.88 -34.63
C ALA A 496 -4.53 -10.89 -33.85
N GLY A 497 -3.30 -11.34 -33.50
CA GLY A 497 -2.36 -10.50 -32.77
C GLY A 497 -2.04 -9.22 -33.53
N TYR A 498 -1.50 -8.26 -32.84
CA TYR A 498 -0.86 -7.12 -33.49
C TYR A 498 0.57 -7.46 -33.86
N TRP A 499 1.19 -6.57 -34.62
CA TRP A 499 2.62 -6.60 -34.88
C TRP A 499 3.18 -5.19 -34.62
N TYR A 500 4.37 -5.15 -34.05
CA TYR A 500 5.06 -3.91 -33.78
C TYR A 500 6.46 -3.94 -34.42
N LEU A 501 7.03 -2.76 -34.62
CA LEU A 501 8.43 -2.64 -35.00
C LEU A 501 9.31 -3.16 -33.86
N ASP A 502 10.41 -3.79 -34.20
CA ASP A 502 11.34 -4.48 -33.30
C ASP A 502 11.94 -3.60 -32.19
N TRP A 503 11.92 -2.27 -32.39
CA TRP A 503 12.40 -1.27 -31.43
C TRP A 503 11.29 -0.59 -30.60
N PHE A 504 10.02 -0.90 -30.81
CA PHE A 504 8.91 -0.32 -30.05
C PHE A 504 8.94 -0.75 -28.58
N ARG A 505 8.66 0.21 -27.68
CA ARG A 505 8.70 0.08 -26.23
C ARG A 505 7.43 0.71 -25.63
N PHE A 506 6.32 -0.04 -25.68
CA PHE A 506 5.02 0.41 -25.17
C PHE A 506 4.78 0.05 -23.71
N VAL A 507 3.90 0.80 -23.06
CA VAL A 507 3.55 0.68 -21.62
C VAL A 507 2.76 -0.60 -21.29
N ASP A 508 2.28 -1.30 -22.30
CA ASP A 508 1.48 -2.51 -22.20
C ASP A 508 2.11 -3.70 -22.94
N LEU A 509 3.42 -3.59 -23.26
CA LEU A 509 4.14 -4.56 -24.07
C LEU A 509 5.31 -5.15 -23.28
N GLY A 510 5.21 -6.43 -22.98
CA GLY A 510 6.19 -7.27 -22.31
C GLY A 510 6.50 -8.53 -23.11
N PHE A 511 6.87 -9.62 -22.45
CA PHE A 511 7.18 -10.90 -23.09
C PHE A 511 7.15 -12.07 -22.12
N ARG A 512 7.09 -13.27 -22.67
CA ARG A 512 7.15 -14.55 -21.94
C ARG A 512 8.19 -15.48 -22.58
N LEU A 513 8.75 -16.35 -21.75
CA LEU A 513 9.75 -17.31 -22.16
C LEU A 513 9.17 -18.69 -22.43
N VAL A 514 9.77 -19.40 -23.38
CA VAL A 514 9.68 -20.86 -23.49
C VAL A 514 11.06 -21.46 -23.28
N CYS A 515 11.12 -22.67 -22.75
CA CYS A 515 12.33 -23.45 -22.64
C CYS A 515 12.20 -24.73 -23.44
N VAL A 516 13.20 -25.00 -24.25
CA VAL A 516 13.31 -26.21 -25.07
C VAL A 516 14.52 -27.04 -24.64
N PRO A 517 14.49 -28.39 -24.68
CA PRO A 517 15.66 -29.20 -24.39
C PRO A 517 16.82 -28.86 -25.32
N VAL A 518 18.03 -28.76 -24.75
CA VAL A 518 19.25 -28.60 -25.56
C VAL A 518 19.41 -29.85 -26.45
N SER A 519 19.35 -29.69 -27.76
CA SER A 519 19.66 -30.78 -28.70
C SER A 519 21.15 -31.06 -28.63
N HIS A 520 21.54 -32.14 -27.98
CA HIS A 520 22.90 -32.68 -28.12
C HIS A 520 23.02 -33.23 -29.55
N GLY A 521 23.54 -32.40 -30.48
CA GLY A 521 23.89 -32.81 -31.83
C GLY A 521 25.10 -33.74 -31.87
#